data_469afe8217b183fc8eb8f2ba6e64a398
#
_entry.id   469afe8217b183fc8eb8f2ba6e64a398
#
_cell.length_a   1.000
_cell.length_b   1.000
_cell.length_c   1.000
_cell.angle_alpha   90.00
_cell.angle_beta   90.00
_cell.angle_gamma   90.00
#
_symmetry.space_group_name_H-M   'P 1'
#
loop_
_entity.id
_entity.type
_entity.pdbx_description
1 polymer ?
#
loop_
_entity_poly.entity_id
_entity_poly.type
_entity_poly.pdbx_seq_one_letter_code
_entity_poly.pdbx_strand_id
1 'polypeptide(L)'
;MTAKTDPVTDFLRHVPELQAINPLTLKEICERVQPLRYRMGQVILRRETMPAQILFLMEGQARLIGQVPKSPAPTTLEILKSGAMVGWLSVLRNVPCETVIASVESTCLALEVSDFLQFCDRDPALKAVFETKAVSVEVFDLLAMEMDRRAQAPNNLAQLAREALPDSVVMTLDAGKIALSKLDRDFVWLVSGSDGSGRFAAPVGSRIESVKDGDVLEVPQGSYVRLVGLRDAFAVKAEVVEEPTVLSAMDIPYAPDLPSVGDRTDPKGTDFPHFYGRGPVDASLACFQMLARYWQIPFYRHVVKRAIDSQFARSPKLSLQLCGSIAELMGLNG
;
A
#
# COMPACT_ATOMS: atom_id res chain seq x y z
N MET A 1 -13.14 -32.66 32.72
CA MET A 1 -13.00 -31.20 32.80
C MET A 1 -12.19 -30.79 31.59
N THR A 2 -12.82 -30.33 30.53
CA THR A 2 -12.16 -29.77 29.35
C THR A 2 -11.56 -28.44 29.77
N ALA A 3 -10.22 -28.36 29.76
CA ALA A 3 -9.52 -27.10 30.00
C ALA A 3 -10.04 -26.08 28.98
N LYS A 4 -10.61 -24.98 29.46
CA LYS A 4 -11.07 -23.87 28.63
C LYS A 4 -9.81 -23.28 27.97
N THR A 5 -9.56 -23.62 26.71
CA THR A 5 -8.43 -23.09 25.96
C THR A 5 -8.57 -21.58 25.90
N ASP A 6 -7.51 -20.86 26.17
CA ASP A 6 -7.49 -19.40 26.07
C ASP A 6 -7.82 -18.99 24.62
N PRO A 7 -8.77 -18.06 24.39
CA PRO A 7 -9.18 -17.61 23.05
C PRO A 7 -8.01 -17.14 22.17
N VAL A 8 -6.98 -16.53 22.77
CA VAL A 8 -5.77 -16.08 22.06
C VAL A 8 -4.99 -17.28 21.55
N THR A 9 -4.77 -18.28 22.39
CA THR A 9 -4.07 -19.51 22.02
C THR A 9 -4.82 -20.28 20.93
N ASP A 10 -6.16 -20.37 21.04
CA ASP A 10 -6.98 -21.03 20.03
C ASP A 10 -6.89 -20.30 18.69
N PHE A 11 -7.00 -18.99 18.68
CA PHE A 11 -6.85 -18.17 17.47
C PHE A 11 -5.49 -18.34 16.82
N LEU A 12 -4.39 -18.17 17.58
CA LEU A 12 -3.03 -18.22 17.02
C LEU A 12 -2.66 -19.58 16.42
N ARG A 13 -3.22 -20.67 16.92
CA ARG A 13 -3.08 -22.02 16.32
C ARG A 13 -3.68 -22.13 14.92
N HIS A 14 -4.64 -21.28 14.59
CA HIS A 14 -5.30 -21.28 13.28
C HIS A 14 -4.68 -20.28 12.30
N VAL A 15 -3.70 -19.47 12.73
CA VAL A 15 -2.94 -18.58 11.84
C VAL A 15 -2.07 -19.43 10.93
N PRO A 16 -2.20 -19.32 9.59
CA PRO A 16 -1.50 -20.21 8.65
C PRO A 16 0.02 -20.24 8.82
N GLU A 17 0.61 -19.08 9.10
CA GLU A 17 2.05 -18.90 9.26
C GLU A 17 2.59 -19.57 10.56
N LEU A 18 1.72 -19.82 11.53
CA LEU A 18 2.08 -20.38 12.81
C LEU A 18 1.80 -21.90 12.94
N GLN A 19 1.20 -22.53 11.93
CA GLN A 19 0.79 -23.94 12.02
C GLN A 19 1.97 -24.94 12.08
N ALA A 20 3.08 -24.58 11.45
CA ALA A 20 4.27 -25.47 11.34
C ALA A 20 5.33 -25.20 12.41
N ILE A 21 5.13 -24.24 13.31
CA ILE A 21 6.15 -23.83 14.28
C ILE A 21 6.19 -24.75 15.51
N ASN A 22 7.31 -24.68 16.25
CA ASN A 22 7.44 -25.40 17.50
C ASN A 22 6.35 -24.99 18.51
N PRO A 23 5.66 -25.94 19.15
CA PRO A 23 4.63 -25.66 20.15
C PRO A 23 5.11 -24.79 21.32
N LEU A 24 6.40 -24.85 21.69
CA LEU A 24 6.99 -23.99 22.71
C LEU A 24 7.09 -22.53 22.22
N THR A 25 7.51 -22.33 20.97
CA THR A 25 7.54 -21.00 20.33
C THR A 25 6.13 -20.42 20.27
N LEU A 26 5.14 -21.21 19.85
CA LEU A 26 3.75 -20.76 19.83
C LEU A 26 3.26 -20.33 21.22
N LYS A 27 3.57 -21.09 22.24
CA LYS A 27 3.20 -20.75 23.62
C LYS A 27 3.83 -19.43 24.06
N GLU A 28 5.12 -19.21 23.78
CA GLU A 28 5.79 -17.97 24.12
C GLU A 28 5.19 -16.77 23.34
N ILE A 29 4.81 -16.96 22.07
CA ILE A 29 4.09 -15.93 21.29
C ILE A 29 2.77 -15.58 21.99
N CYS A 30 1.97 -16.57 22.40
CA CYS A 30 0.72 -16.35 23.11
C CYS A 30 0.90 -15.53 24.40
N GLU A 31 2.02 -15.72 25.11
CA GLU A 31 2.33 -15.01 26.35
C GLU A 31 2.77 -13.55 26.13
N ARG A 32 3.25 -13.21 24.91
CA ARG A 32 3.81 -11.88 24.60
C ARG A 32 2.90 -11.00 23.78
N VAL A 33 1.90 -11.55 23.07
CA VAL A 33 0.98 -10.76 22.28
C VAL A 33 0.05 -9.91 23.16
N GLN A 34 -0.26 -8.71 22.67
CA GLN A 34 -1.17 -7.77 23.33
C GLN A 34 -2.34 -7.42 22.41
N PRO A 35 -3.58 -7.45 22.89
CA PRO A 35 -4.75 -7.09 22.09
C PRO A 35 -4.82 -5.57 21.89
N LEU A 36 -5.04 -5.16 20.63
CA LEU A 36 -5.27 -3.77 20.22
C LEU A 36 -6.56 -3.68 19.41
N ARG A 37 -7.37 -2.65 19.67
CA ARG A 37 -8.60 -2.37 18.91
C ARG A 37 -8.41 -1.19 17.98
N TYR A 38 -8.91 -1.35 16.77
CA TYR A 38 -8.90 -0.33 15.73
C TYR A 38 -10.32 0.00 15.29
N ARG A 39 -10.64 1.29 15.22
CA ARG A 39 -11.92 1.77 14.72
C ARG A 39 -11.96 1.66 13.20
N MET A 40 -13.14 1.55 12.62
CA MET A 40 -13.33 1.64 11.17
C MET A 40 -12.66 2.92 10.61
N GLY A 41 -11.89 2.78 9.52
CA GLY A 41 -11.11 3.85 8.91
C GLY A 41 -9.78 4.18 9.60
N GLN A 42 -9.49 3.58 10.75
CA GLN A 42 -8.21 3.81 11.43
C GLN A 42 -7.07 3.09 10.69
N VAL A 43 -5.95 3.80 10.54
CA VAL A 43 -4.72 3.24 9.96
C VAL A 43 -4.07 2.31 10.97
N ILE A 44 -3.83 1.07 10.55
CA ILE A 44 -3.17 0.02 11.33
C ILE A 44 -1.66 0.06 11.08
N LEU A 45 -1.25 0.14 9.80
CA LEU A 45 0.14 0.30 9.39
C LEU A 45 0.26 1.41 8.33
N ARG A 46 1.42 2.06 8.30
CA ARG A 46 1.78 3.10 7.32
C ARG A 46 3.05 2.70 6.57
N ARG A 47 3.02 2.80 5.26
CA ARG A 47 4.18 2.50 4.40
C ARG A 47 5.35 3.48 4.54
N GLU A 48 5.17 4.61 5.22
CA GLU A 48 6.21 5.61 5.44
C GLU A 48 7.05 5.34 6.69
N THR A 49 6.64 4.38 7.53
CA THR A 49 7.28 4.09 8.81
C THR A 49 7.48 2.59 9.01
N MET A 50 8.64 2.21 9.52
CA MET A 50 8.87 0.83 9.94
C MET A 50 7.90 0.46 11.07
N PRO A 51 7.21 -0.69 10.98
CA PRO A 51 6.35 -1.15 12.05
C PRO A 51 7.16 -1.45 13.32
N ALA A 52 6.64 -1.02 14.48
CA ALA A 52 7.19 -1.42 15.78
C ALA A 52 6.70 -2.80 16.20
N GLN A 53 5.58 -3.24 15.66
CA GLN A 53 4.89 -4.47 16.02
C GLN A 53 4.43 -5.24 14.78
N ILE A 54 4.43 -6.56 14.91
CA ILE A 54 3.76 -7.48 13.97
C ILE A 54 2.34 -7.69 14.49
N LEU A 55 1.36 -7.61 13.60
CA LEU A 55 -0.04 -7.65 13.97
C LEU A 55 -0.75 -8.84 13.35
N PHE A 56 -1.49 -9.59 14.18
CA PHE A 56 -2.36 -10.68 13.77
C PHE A 56 -3.81 -10.19 13.84
N LEU A 57 -4.50 -10.13 12.74
CA LEU A 57 -5.90 -9.72 12.70
C LEU A 57 -6.77 -10.83 13.30
N MET A 58 -7.21 -10.64 14.53
CA MET A 58 -8.04 -11.63 15.26
C MET A 58 -9.50 -11.53 14.86
N GLU A 59 -10.05 -10.32 14.80
CA GLU A 59 -11.45 -10.06 14.47
C GLU A 59 -11.56 -8.84 13.54
N GLY A 60 -12.61 -8.81 12.72
CA GLY A 60 -12.88 -7.71 11.82
C GLY A 60 -12.30 -7.90 10.43
N GLN A 61 -12.07 -6.81 9.72
CA GLN A 61 -11.50 -6.75 8.37
C GLN A 61 -10.65 -5.50 8.18
N ALA A 62 -9.59 -5.63 7.40
CA ALA A 62 -8.74 -4.51 7.00
C ALA A 62 -8.46 -4.55 5.50
N ARG A 63 -8.06 -3.42 4.93
CA ARG A 63 -7.62 -3.30 3.53
C ARG A 63 -6.12 -3.09 3.49
N LEU A 64 -5.44 -3.93 2.71
CA LEU A 64 -4.07 -3.71 2.30
C LEU A 64 -4.08 -2.80 1.07
N ILE A 65 -3.37 -1.69 1.15
CA ILE A 65 -3.40 -0.63 0.15
C ILE A 65 -2.06 -0.57 -0.58
N GLY A 66 -2.11 -0.63 -1.91
CA GLY A 66 -1.00 -0.32 -2.79
C GLY A 66 -1.08 1.12 -3.29
N GLN A 67 0.08 1.73 -3.48
CA GLN A 67 0.18 3.07 -4.03
C GLN A 67 1.20 3.09 -5.16
N VAL A 68 0.75 3.41 -6.36
CA VAL A 68 1.63 3.57 -7.53
C VAL A 68 2.39 4.89 -7.38
N PRO A 69 3.72 4.89 -7.55
CA PRO A 69 4.47 6.14 -7.67
C PRO A 69 3.85 7.01 -8.78
N LYS A 70 3.67 8.29 -8.51
CA LYS A 70 3.07 9.27 -9.45
C LYS A 70 1.54 9.17 -9.63
N SER A 71 0.85 8.22 -9.01
CA SER A 71 -0.62 8.18 -8.98
C SER A 71 -1.14 8.62 -7.61
N PRO A 72 -2.05 9.58 -7.53
CA PRO A 72 -2.62 10.01 -6.25
C PRO A 72 -3.63 9.00 -5.68
N ALA A 73 -4.14 8.08 -6.49
CA ALA A 73 -5.21 7.17 -6.07
C ALA A 73 -4.64 5.89 -5.44
N PRO A 74 -4.92 5.65 -4.15
CA PRO A 74 -4.59 4.37 -3.51
C PRO A 74 -5.47 3.25 -4.07
N THR A 75 -4.90 2.06 -4.26
CA THR A 75 -5.62 0.89 -4.76
C THR A 75 -5.69 -0.18 -3.68
N THR A 76 -6.86 -0.77 -3.45
CA THR A 76 -6.98 -1.92 -2.56
C THR A 76 -6.40 -3.16 -3.25
N LEU A 77 -5.33 -3.71 -2.68
CA LEU A 77 -4.71 -4.94 -3.16
C LEU A 77 -5.46 -6.17 -2.65
N GLU A 78 -5.79 -6.14 -1.36
CA GLU A 78 -6.37 -7.29 -0.67
C GLU A 78 -7.28 -6.86 0.47
N ILE A 79 -8.32 -7.67 0.73
CA ILE A 79 -9.16 -7.58 1.94
C ILE A 79 -8.63 -8.61 2.94
N LEU A 80 -8.00 -8.13 3.97
CA LEU A 80 -7.47 -8.94 5.06
C LEU A 80 -8.61 -9.35 5.99
N LYS A 81 -8.62 -10.63 6.37
CA LYS A 81 -9.60 -11.23 7.27
C LYS A 81 -8.92 -11.82 8.50
N SER A 82 -9.70 -12.31 9.45
CA SER A 82 -9.19 -13.04 10.62
C SER A 82 -8.15 -14.10 10.21
N GLY A 83 -7.04 -14.16 10.92
CA GLY A 83 -5.87 -14.97 10.61
C GLY A 83 -4.79 -14.26 9.76
N ALA A 84 -5.08 -13.09 9.17
CA ALA A 84 -4.07 -12.34 8.43
C ALA A 84 -3.00 -11.75 9.35
N MET A 85 -1.76 -11.82 8.90
CA MET A 85 -0.59 -11.29 9.60
C MET A 85 0.05 -10.16 8.78
N VAL A 86 0.32 -9.02 9.40
CA VAL A 86 0.86 -7.82 8.72
C VAL A 86 2.03 -7.19 9.50
N GLY A 87 2.85 -6.42 8.81
CA GLY A 87 4.03 -5.75 9.38
C GLY A 87 5.33 -6.55 9.24
N TRP A 88 5.27 -7.85 9.15
CA TRP A 88 6.44 -8.73 9.05
C TRP A 88 7.24 -8.52 7.76
N LEU A 89 6.56 -8.25 6.65
CA LEU A 89 7.23 -8.05 5.37
C LEU A 89 8.13 -6.83 5.40
N SER A 90 7.63 -5.71 5.91
CA SER A 90 8.41 -4.47 6.05
C SER A 90 9.67 -4.69 6.88
N VAL A 91 9.58 -5.52 7.93
CA VAL A 91 10.72 -5.89 8.78
C VAL A 91 11.73 -6.74 8.04
N LEU A 92 11.31 -7.80 7.34
CA LEU A 92 12.21 -8.70 6.63
C LEU A 92 12.81 -8.09 5.36
N ARG A 93 12.13 -7.14 4.73
CA ARG A 93 12.69 -6.35 3.62
C ARG A 93 13.62 -5.25 4.11
N ASN A 94 13.48 -4.87 5.37
CA ASN A 94 14.04 -3.66 5.96
C ASN A 94 13.64 -2.39 5.17
N VAL A 95 12.41 -2.39 4.65
CA VAL A 95 11.81 -1.31 3.88
C VAL A 95 10.34 -1.19 4.27
N PRO A 96 9.89 -0.04 4.79
CA PRO A 96 8.48 0.14 5.10
C PRO A 96 7.68 0.15 3.79
N CYS A 97 6.69 -0.75 3.69
CA CYS A 97 5.99 -0.97 2.42
C CYS A 97 4.48 -1.21 2.57
N GLU A 98 4.00 -1.45 3.78
CA GLU A 98 2.62 -1.83 4.02
C GLU A 98 1.78 -0.65 4.50
N THR A 99 0.67 -0.37 3.81
CA THR A 99 -0.41 0.47 4.33
C THR A 99 -1.63 -0.39 4.58
N VAL A 100 -2.07 -0.46 5.83
CA VAL A 100 -3.22 -1.25 6.24
C VAL A 100 -4.22 -0.37 6.98
N ILE A 101 -5.50 -0.43 6.55
CA ILE A 101 -6.58 0.39 7.11
C ILE A 101 -7.74 -0.53 7.53
N ALA A 102 -8.23 -0.37 8.75
CA ALA A 102 -9.39 -1.11 9.25
C ALA A 102 -10.64 -0.77 8.42
N SER A 103 -11.28 -1.79 7.81
CA SER A 103 -12.51 -1.61 7.02
C SER A 103 -13.77 -1.63 7.90
N VAL A 104 -13.68 -2.30 9.02
CA VAL A 104 -14.67 -2.35 10.10
C VAL A 104 -13.92 -2.25 11.42
N GLU A 105 -14.64 -2.16 12.53
CA GLU A 105 -14.01 -2.28 13.85
C GLU A 105 -13.27 -3.62 13.94
N SER A 106 -11.99 -3.58 14.33
CA SER A 106 -11.11 -4.73 14.24
C SER A 106 -10.28 -4.88 15.51
N THR A 107 -10.01 -6.12 15.89
CA THR A 107 -9.13 -6.48 16.99
C THR A 107 -7.91 -7.18 16.42
N CYS A 108 -6.71 -6.69 16.76
CA CYS A 108 -5.45 -7.32 16.41
C CYS A 108 -4.70 -7.76 17.67
N LEU A 109 -3.93 -8.83 17.56
CA LEU A 109 -2.90 -9.18 18.52
C LEU A 109 -1.57 -8.61 18.04
N ALA A 110 -0.92 -7.81 18.86
CA ALA A 110 0.34 -7.15 18.56
C ALA A 110 1.51 -7.89 19.23
N LEU A 111 2.53 -8.22 18.45
CA LEU A 111 3.80 -8.79 18.89
C LEU A 111 4.92 -7.79 18.57
N GLU A 112 5.78 -7.47 19.54
CA GLU A 112 6.92 -6.59 19.30
C GLU A 112 7.85 -7.17 18.23
N VAL A 113 8.38 -6.30 17.35
CA VAL A 113 9.29 -6.72 16.26
C VAL A 113 10.54 -7.42 16.80
N SER A 114 11.08 -6.96 17.95
CA SER A 114 12.22 -7.59 18.60
C SER A 114 11.95 -9.04 18.99
N ASP A 115 10.75 -9.31 19.52
CA ASP A 115 10.33 -10.65 19.89
C ASP A 115 10.12 -11.53 18.66
N PHE A 116 9.47 -10.98 17.62
CA PHE A 116 9.29 -11.68 16.34
C PHE A 116 10.61 -12.12 15.72
N LEU A 117 11.59 -11.22 15.64
CA LEU A 117 12.92 -11.54 15.11
C LEU A 117 13.62 -12.59 15.97
N GLN A 118 13.55 -12.49 17.30
CA GLN A 118 14.09 -13.49 18.22
C GLN A 118 13.47 -14.88 18.01
N PHE A 119 12.15 -14.94 17.76
CA PHE A 119 11.48 -16.20 17.44
C PHE A 119 11.92 -16.76 16.08
N CYS A 120 12.05 -15.93 15.06
CA CYS A 120 12.58 -16.36 13.76
C CYS A 120 14.00 -16.92 13.87
N ASP A 121 14.86 -16.32 14.68
CA ASP A 121 16.23 -16.81 14.89
C ASP A 121 16.29 -18.17 15.62
N ARG A 122 15.35 -18.40 16.53
CA ARG A 122 15.33 -19.64 17.35
C ARG A 122 14.52 -20.78 16.71
N ASP A 123 13.57 -20.47 15.86
CA ASP A 123 12.67 -21.44 15.20
C ASP A 123 12.86 -21.40 13.69
N PRO A 124 13.68 -22.30 13.11
CA PRO A 124 13.91 -22.34 11.66
C PRO A 124 12.64 -22.58 10.83
N ALA A 125 11.64 -23.26 11.39
CA ALA A 125 10.37 -23.49 10.70
C ALA A 125 9.58 -22.19 10.54
N LEU A 126 9.54 -21.35 11.59
CA LEU A 126 8.97 -20.03 11.54
C LEU A 126 9.68 -19.14 10.52
N LYS A 127 11.02 -19.11 10.57
CA LYS A 127 11.84 -18.33 9.63
C LYS A 127 11.56 -18.74 8.18
N ALA A 128 11.55 -20.03 7.88
CA ALA A 128 11.35 -20.56 6.53
C ALA A 128 9.99 -20.14 5.92
N VAL A 129 8.93 -20.03 6.72
CA VAL A 129 7.60 -19.57 6.24
C VAL A 129 7.70 -18.18 5.63
N PHE A 130 8.39 -17.27 6.27
CA PHE A 130 8.48 -15.87 5.83
C PHE A 130 9.54 -15.65 4.75
N GLU A 131 10.60 -16.46 4.74
CA GLU A 131 11.68 -16.36 3.75
C GLU A 131 11.26 -16.86 2.37
N THR A 132 10.25 -17.73 2.29
CA THR A 132 9.79 -18.33 1.02
C THR A 132 8.46 -17.77 0.52
N LYS A 133 7.76 -16.97 1.34
CA LYS A 133 6.41 -16.47 1.01
C LYS A 133 6.48 -15.09 0.36
N ALA A 134 6.02 -14.99 -0.89
CA ALA A 134 5.69 -13.70 -1.51
C ALA A 134 4.31 -13.24 -1.06
N VAL A 135 4.09 -11.92 -1.02
CA VAL A 135 2.79 -11.32 -0.71
C VAL A 135 2.42 -10.23 -1.71
N SER A 136 1.12 -9.95 -1.78
CA SER A 136 0.53 -9.08 -2.79
C SER A 136 1.18 -7.68 -2.87
N VAL A 137 1.49 -7.06 -1.73
CA VAL A 137 2.11 -5.73 -1.70
C VAL A 137 3.57 -5.76 -2.17
N GLU A 138 4.31 -6.84 -1.88
CA GLU A 138 5.69 -7.01 -2.34
C GLU A 138 5.76 -7.12 -3.86
N VAL A 139 4.94 -7.99 -4.42
CA VAL A 139 4.84 -8.18 -5.87
C VAL A 139 4.37 -6.91 -6.56
N PHE A 140 3.37 -6.22 -5.98
CA PHE A 140 2.86 -4.96 -6.49
C PHE A 140 3.94 -3.87 -6.54
N ASP A 141 4.69 -3.68 -5.45
CA ASP A 141 5.76 -2.67 -5.39
C ASP A 141 6.88 -2.95 -6.40
N LEU A 142 7.30 -4.22 -6.50
CA LEU A 142 8.36 -4.62 -7.44
C LEU A 142 7.93 -4.51 -8.89
N LEU A 143 6.68 -4.89 -9.21
CA LEU A 143 6.11 -4.67 -10.54
C LEU A 143 6.00 -3.19 -10.87
N ALA A 144 5.59 -2.35 -9.92
CA ALA A 144 5.53 -0.91 -10.12
C ALA A 144 6.90 -0.33 -10.51
N MET A 145 7.96 -0.74 -9.80
CA MET A 145 9.34 -0.32 -10.08
C MET A 145 9.84 -0.85 -11.43
N GLU A 146 9.51 -2.10 -11.78
CA GLU A 146 9.91 -2.69 -13.05
C GLU A 146 9.19 -2.05 -14.24
N MET A 147 7.89 -1.76 -14.10
CA MET A 147 7.12 -1.05 -15.12
C MET A 147 7.64 0.39 -15.33
N ASP A 148 7.96 1.11 -14.25
CA ASP A 148 8.56 2.45 -14.37
C ASP A 148 9.91 2.39 -15.10
N ARG A 149 10.74 1.37 -14.83
CA ARG A 149 12.02 1.14 -15.53
C ARG A 149 11.84 0.88 -17.03
N ARG A 150 10.80 0.16 -17.39
CA ARG A 150 10.47 -0.15 -18.79
C ARG A 150 9.70 0.97 -19.49
N ALA A 151 9.38 2.06 -18.78
CA ALA A 151 8.50 3.14 -19.24
C ALA A 151 7.11 2.62 -19.68
N GLN A 152 6.61 1.60 -19.01
CA GLN A 152 5.31 0.98 -19.25
C GLN A 152 4.32 1.38 -18.16
N ALA A 153 3.08 1.66 -18.55
CA ALA A 153 2.00 2.00 -17.63
C ALA A 153 0.87 0.97 -17.77
N PRO A 154 0.84 -0.07 -16.93
CA PRO A 154 -0.25 -1.06 -16.99
C PRO A 154 -1.57 -0.42 -16.57
N ASN A 155 -2.66 -0.75 -17.28
CA ASN A 155 -3.99 -0.23 -16.97
C ASN A 155 -4.46 -0.62 -15.56
N ASN A 156 -4.04 -1.79 -15.07
CA ASN A 156 -4.40 -2.29 -13.74
C ASN A 156 -3.24 -3.05 -13.10
N LEU A 157 -2.33 -2.32 -12.45
CA LEU A 157 -1.18 -2.92 -11.78
C LEU A 157 -1.59 -3.87 -10.63
N ALA A 158 -2.68 -3.59 -9.93
CA ALA A 158 -3.15 -4.46 -8.84
C ALA A 158 -3.66 -5.82 -9.35
N GLN A 159 -4.26 -5.85 -10.54
CA GLN A 159 -4.65 -7.10 -11.19
C GLN A 159 -3.42 -7.86 -11.63
N LEU A 160 -2.47 -7.19 -12.29
CA LEU A 160 -1.20 -7.79 -12.72
C LEU A 160 -0.45 -8.41 -11.54
N ALA A 161 -0.37 -7.71 -10.40
CA ALA A 161 0.25 -8.23 -9.19
C ALA A 161 -0.46 -9.47 -8.64
N ARG A 162 -1.79 -9.50 -8.67
CA ARG A 162 -2.57 -10.68 -8.26
C ARG A 162 -2.36 -11.88 -9.16
N GLU A 163 -2.22 -11.66 -10.46
CA GLU A 163 -1.94 -12.72 -11.45
C GLU A 163 -0.50 -13.23 -11.32
N ALA A 164 0.46 -12.36 -11.02
CA ALA A 164 1.86 -12.72 -10.86
C ALA A 164 2.18 -13.42 -9.53
N LEU A 165 1.43 -13.14 -8.47
CA LEU A 165 1.71 -13.62 -7.12
C LEU A 165 1.79 -15.16 -7.01
N PRO A 166 0.88 -15.97 -7.57
CA PRO A 166 0.93 -17.43 -7.44
C PRO A 166 2.17 -18.07 -8.06
N ASP A 167 2.72 -17.45 -9.11
CA ASP A 167 3.89 -17.91 -9.83
C ASP A 167 5.19 -17.24 -9.39
N SER A 168 5.12 -16.34 -8.41
CA SER A 168 6.31 -15.65 -7.90
C SER A 168 7.12 -16.56 -6.98
N VAL A 169 8.44 -16.42 -7.05
CA VAL A 169 9.39 -17.19 -6.24
C VAL A 169 10.18 -16.23 -5.37
N VAL A 170 10.32 -16.56 -4.09
CA VAL A 170 11.14 -15.80 -3.14
C VAL A 170 12.39 -16.57 -2.83
N MET A 171 13.52 -15.87 -2.78
CA MET A 171 14.80 -16.41 -2.37
C MET A 171 15.49 -15.44 -1.43
N THR A 172 15.78 -15.89 -0.21
CA THR A 172 16.62 -15.14 0.72
C THR A 172 18.03 -15.73 0.67
N LEU A 173 19.00 -14.88 0.44
CA LEU A 173 20.39 -15.25 0.30
C LEU A 173 21.17 -14.64 1.47
N ASP A 174 21.78 -15.48 2.27
CA ASP A 174 22.73 -15.09 3.31
C ASP A 174 24.09 -14.73 2.71
N ALA A 175 24.99 -14.23 3.56
CA ALA A 175 26.35 -13.86 3.16
C ALA A 175 27.07 -14.95 2.36
N GLY A 176 27.66 -14.57 1.24
CA GLY A 176 28.42 -15.50 0.39
C GLY A 176 28.44 -15.09 -1.08
N LYS A 177 29.02 -15.97 -1.90
CA LYS A 177 29.06 -15.84 -3.37
C LYS A 177 28.12 -16.85 -4.01
N ILE A 178 27.19 -16.37 -4.77
CA ILE A 178 26.18 -17.18 -5.44
C ILE A 178 26.31 -16.96 -6.93
N ALA A 179 26.55 -18.06 -7.66
CA ALA A 179 26.59 -18.01 -9.11
C ALA A 179 25.20 -17.63 -9.66
N LEU A 180 25.12 -16.61 -10.49
CA LEU A 180 23.87 -16.16 -11.10
C LEU A 180 23.23 -17.24 -12.00
N SER A 181 24.01 -18.19 -12.47
CA SER A 181 23.50 -19.37 -13.18
C SER A 181 22.59 -20.28 -12.35
N LYS A 182 22.57 -20.10 -11.00
CA LYS A 182 21.62 -20.80 -10.11
C LYS A 182 20.26 -20.17 -10.06
N LEU A 183 20.13 -18.92 -10.51
CA LEU A 183 18.86 -18.24 -10.64
C LEU A 183 18.16 -18.75 -11.91
N ASP A 184 16.91 -19.17 -11.77
CA ASP A 184 16.11 -19.63 -12.88
C ASP A 184 15.92 -18.49 -13.89
N ARG A 185 16.23 -18.76 -15.16
CA ARG A 185 16.18 -17.80 -16.27
C ARG A 185 14.76 -17.45 -16.73
N ASP A 186 13.78 -18.26 -16.34
CA ASP A 186 12.36 -18.01 -16.64
C ASP A 186 11.79 -16.87 -15.78
N PHE A 187 12.58 -16.37 -14.84
CA PHE A 187 12.21 -15.29 -13.92
C PHE A 187 13.07 -14.05 -14.10
N VAL A 188 12.43 -12.92 -14.00
CA VAL A 188 13.08 -11.64 -13.73
C VAL A 188 13.30 -11.51 -12.23
N TRP A 189 14.54 -11.53 -11.79
CA TRP A 189 14.89 -11.45 -10.38
C TRP A 189 15.08 -9.99 -9.95
N LEU A 190 14.31 -9.59 -8.94
CA LEU A 190 14.32 -8.24 -8.40
C LEU A 190 14.73 -8.24 -6.93
N VAL A 191 15.54 -7.27 -6.54
CA VAL A 191 15.89 -7.05 -5.13
C VAL A 191 14.67 -6.53 -4.40
N SER A 192 14.14 -7.30 -3.46
CA SER A 192 13.00 -6.89 -2.63
C SER A 192 13.45 -6.19 -1.35
N GLY A 193 14.55 -6.61 -0.74
CA GLY A 193 15.07 -6.02 0.47
C GLY A 193 16.46 -6.52 0.83
N SER A 194 17.07 -5.89 1.82
CA SER A 194 18.38 -6.28 2.36
C SER A 194 18.46 -5.87 3.83
N ASP A 195 19.54 -6.24 4.50
CA ASP A 195 19.80 -5.89 5.91
C ASP A 195 19.91 -4.39 6.22
N GLY A 196 19.84 -3.52 5.19
CA GLY A 196 19.93 -2.07 5.35
C GLY A 196 21.31 -1.54 5.75
N SER A 197 22.31 -2.39 5.85
CA SER A 197 23.68 -1.97 6.21
C SER A 197 24.35 -1.11 5.11
N GLY A 198 23.74 -1.05 3.92
CA GLY A 198 24.32 -0.42 2.74
C GLY A 198 25.50 -1.17 2.12
N ARG A 199 25.85 -2.34 2.68
CA ARG A 199 26.93 -3.19 2.18
C ARG A 199 26.57 -3.90 0.88
N PHE A 200 25.28 -4.27 0.73
CA PHE A 200 24.79 -4.81 -0.52
C PHE A 200 24.53 -3.66 -1.50
N ALA A 201 25.21 -3.68 -2.64
CA ALA A 201 25.31 -2.52 -3.54
C ALA A 201 24.03 -2.24 -4.37
N ALA A 202 23.12 -3.23 -4.48
CA ALA A 202 21.93 -3.07 -5.32
C ALA A 202 20.73 -2.56 -4.48
N PRO A 203 20.13 -1.41 -4.83
CA PRO A 203 18.96 -0.91 -4.13
C PRO A 203 17.72 -1.77 -4.41
N VAL A 204 16.70 -1.62 -3.55
CA VAL A 204 15.39 -2.26 -3.74
C VAL A 204 14.81 -1.90 -5.10
N GLY A 205 14.21 -2.89 -5.76
CA GLY A 205 13.71 -2.80 -7.13
C GLY A 205 14.76 -3.00 -8.21
N SER A 206 16.06 -3.12 -7.88
CA SER A 206 17.09 -3.44 -8.86
C SER A 206 16.87 -4.81 -9.47
N ARG A 207 17.04 -4.91 -10.77
CA ARG A 207 17.05 -6.18 -11.48
C ARG A 207 18.42 -6.84 -11.37
N ILE A 208 18.43 -8.12 -11.05
CA ILE A 208 19.63 -8.95 -11.07
C ILE A 208 19.77 -9.50 -12.50
N GLU A 209 20.76 -9.04 -13.22
CA GLU A 209 21.03 -9.48 -14.58
C GLU A 209 22.32 -10.30 -14.62
N SER A 210 22.26 -11.45 -15.27
CA SER A 210 23.46 -12.21 -15.66
C SER A 210 23.90 -11.70 -17.03
N VAL A 211 25.05 -11.02 -17.05
CA VAL A 211 25.62 -10.51 -18.31
C VAL A 211 26.50 -11.57 -18.98
N LYS A 212 27.09 -12.49 -18.21
CA LYS A 212 27.99 -13.56 -18.71
C LYS A 212 27.88 -14.82 -17.89
N ASP A 213 28.20 -15.98 -18.51
CA ASP A 213 28.41 -17.21 -17.76
C ASP A 213 29.60 -17.02 -16.81
N GLY A 214 29.34 -17.25 -15.52
CA GLY A 214 30.34 -17.07 -14.45
C GLY A 214 30.11 -15.85 -13.57
N ASP A 215 29.11 -14.99 -13.86
CA ASP A 215 28.74 -13.88 -13.01
C ASP A 215 28.29 -14.39 -11.63
N VAL A 216 28.73 -13.68 -10.59
CA VAL A 216 28.49 -14.03 -9.19
C VAL A 216 27.83 -12.86 -8.49
N LEU A 217 26.74 -13.15 -7.79
CA LEU A 217 26.16 -12.23 -6.81
C LEU A 217 26.94 -12.38 -5.50
N GLU A 218 27.54 -11.31 -5.03
CA GLU A 218 28.27 -11.29 -3.75
C GLU A 218 27.41 -10.60 -2.68
N VAL A 219 27.03 -11.37 -1.66
CA VAL A 219 26.35 -10.85 -0.47
C VAL A 219 27.41 -10.72 0.63
N PRO A 220 27.69 -9.51 1.14
CA PRO A 220 28.74 -9.27 2.13
C PRO A 220 28.48 -10.02 3.45
N GLN A 221 29.57 -10.28 4.21
CA GLN A 221 29.48 -10.92 5.52
C GLN A 221 28.60 -10.12 6.49
N GLY A 222 27.70 -10.81 7.17
CA GLY A 222 26.71 -10.22 8.09
C GLY A 222 25.60 -9.45 7.38
N SER A 223 25.42 -9.68 6.07
CA SER A 223 24.32 -9.14 5.28
C SER A 223 23.45 -10.27 4.75
N TYR A 224 22.23 -9.93 4.36
CA TYR A 224 21.35 -10.80 3.58
C TYR A 224 20.71 -9.99 2.45
N VAL A 225 20.20 -10.68 1.46
CA VAL A 225 19.36 -10.09 0.40
C VAL A 225 18.15 -10.96 0.15
N ARG A 226 16.98 -10.32 0.06
CA ARG A 226 15.73 -10.96 -0.35
C ARG A 226 15.46 -10.64 -1.80
N LEU A 227 15.36 -11.67 -2.63
CA LEU A 227 15.05 -11.60 -4.05
C LEU A 227 13.65 -12.12 -4.30
N VAL A 228 12.96 -11.51 -5.26
CA VAL A 228 11.69 -12.03 -5.79
C VAL A 228 11.86 -12.24 -7.29
N GLY A 229 11.60 -13.47 -7.73
CA GLY A 229 11.52 -13.85 -9.12
C GLY A 229 10.09 -13.71 -9.63
N LEU A 230 9.91 -12.91 -10.67
CA LEU A 230 8.64 -12.74 -11.37
C LEU A 230 8.77 -13.30 -12.77
N ARG A 231 7.79 -14.09 -13.26
CA ARG A 231 7.83 -14.59 -14.64
C ARG A 231 7.87 -13.45 -15.64
N ASP A 232 8.74 -13.54 -16.63
CA ASP A 232 8.94 -12.47 -17.63
C ASP A 232 7.65 -12.19 -18.43
N ALA A 233 6.78 -13.17 -18.59
CA ALA A 233 5.46 -13.01 -19.21
C ALA A 233 4.57 -11.95 -18.51
N PHE A 234 4.71 -11.75 -17.21
CA PHE A 234 4.01 -10.69 -16.48
C PHE A 234 4.66 -9.33 -16.68
N ALA A 235 5.96 -9.31 -16.93
CA ALA A 235 6.71 -8.09 -17.24
C ALA A 235 6.51 -7.66 -18.71
N VAL A 236 5.97 -8.49 -19.58
CA VAL A 236 5.73 -8.22 -21.01
C VAL A 236 4.23 -8.02 -21.32
N LYS A 237 3.32 -8.44 -20.44
CA LYS A 237 1.87 -8.18 -20.58
C LYS A 237 1.46 -6.74 -20.20
N ALA A 238 2.25 -5.75 -20.54
CA ALA A 238 1.66 -4.52 -21.00
C ALA A 238 1.08 -4.87 -22.37
N GLU A 239 -0.19 -5.23 -22.45
CA GLU A 239 -0.89 -5.18 -23.73
C GLU A 239 -0.45 -3.88 -24.38
N VAL A 240 0.08 -3.98 -25.58
CA VAL A 240 -0.03 -2.89 -26.55
C VAL A 240 -1.51 -2.54 -26.46
N VAL A 241 -1.82 -1.44 -25.77
CA VAL A 241 -3.11 -0.80 -25.92
C VAL A 241 -3.14 -0.61 -27.43
N GLU A 242 -3.85 -1.47 -28.14
CA GLU A 242 -4.38 -1.05 -29.44
C GLU A 242 -4.94 0.31 -29.11
N GLU A 243 -4.32 1.35 -29.66
CA GLU A 243 -4.84 2.72 -29.50
C GLU A 243 -6.33 2.57 -29.65
N PRO A 244 -7.14 2.92 -28.64
CA PRO A 244 -8.56 2.65 -28.71
C PRO A 244 -8.93 3.17 -30.06
N THR A 245 -9.42 2.27 -30.94
CA THR A 245 -9.78 2.61 -32.32
C THR A 245 -10.49 3.90 -32.16
N VAL A 246 -9.89 5.01 -32.60
CA VAL A 246 -10.41 6.34 -32.35
C VAL A 246 -11.77 6.27 -33.00
N LEU A 247 -12.80 5.98 -32.19
CA LEU A 247 -14.17 6.01 -32.65
C LEU A 247 -14.28 7.37 -33.30
N SER A 248 -14.42 7.38 -34.62
CA SER A 248 -14.59 8.63 -35.34
C SER A 248 -15.66 9.41 -34.56
N ALA A 249 -15.43 10.67 -34.31
CA ALA A 249 -16.41 11.49 -33.59
C ALA A 249 -17.83 11.37 -34.19
N MET A 250 -17.93 10.85 -35.42
CA MET A 250 -19.18 10.53 -36.12
C MET A 250 -19.83 9.21 -35.67
N ASP A 251 -19.06 8.30 -35.03
CA ASP A 251 -19.58 6.97 -34.60
C ASP A 251 -20.02 6.97 -33.14
N ILE A 252 -19.78 8.05 -32.40
CA ILE A 252 -20.22 8.21 -31.02
C ILE A 252 -21.64 8.80 -31.06
N PRO A 253 -22.70 8.06 -30.66
CA PRO A 253 -24.02 8.61 -30.58
C PRO A 253 -24.03 9.76 -29.57
N TYR A 254 -24.61 10.87 -29.92
CA TYR A 254 -24.83 11.96 -28.96
C TYR A 254 -25.57 11.44 -27.74
N ALA A 255 -25.10 11.82 -26.54
CA ALA A 255 -25.82 11.52 -25.32
C ALA A 255 -27.26 12.08 -25.48
N PRO A 256 -28.28 11.35 -25.01
CA PRO A 256 -29.66 11.91 -25.00
C PRO A 256 -29.61 13.24 -24.27
N ASP A 257 -30.30 14.23 -24.83
CA ASP A 257 -30.42 15.52 -24.21
C ASP A 257 -30.86 15.36 -22.76
N LEU A 258 -29.95 15.66 -21.85
CA LEU A 258 -30.31 15.79 -20.45
C LEU A 258 -31.36 16.90 -20.39
N PRO A 259 -32.44 16.73 -19.60
CA PRO A 259 -33.42 17.79 -19.43
C PRO A 259 -32.65 19.07 -19.10
N SER A 260 -32.89 20.10 -19.92
CA SER A 260 -32.17 21.36 -19.84
C SER A 260 -32.18 21.85 -18.40
N VAL A 261 -31.03 22.30 -17.90
CA VAL A 261 -30.87 22.86 -16.54
C VAL A 261 -31.90 23.98 -16.23
N GLY A 262 -32.60 24.48 -17.24
CA GLY A 262 -33.71 25.41 -17.12
C GLY A 262 -34.97 24.87 -16.42
N ASP A 263 -35.15 23.56 -16.28
CA ASP A 263 -36.29 22.99 -15.54
C ASP A 263 -35.96 22.67 -14.06
N ARG A 264 -34.73 22.88 -13.62
CA ARG A 264 -34.48 23.12 -12.21
C ARG A 264 -34.99 24.53 -11.93
N THR A 265 -36.23 24.62 -11.44
CA THR A 265 -36.72 25.83 -10.80
C THR A 265 -35.63 26.28 -9.83
N ASP A 266 -34.90 27.33 -10.21
CA ASP A 266 -34.06 28.07 -9.27
C ASP A 266 -34.88 28.22 -8.00
N PRO A 267 -34.39 27.81 -6.82
CA PRO A 267 -35.14 28.05 -5.61
C PRO A 267 -35.38 29.56 -5.56
N LYS A 268 -36.61 29.95 -5.84
CA LYS A 268 -37.04 31.35 -6.00
C LYS A 268 -36.47 32.15 -4.85
N GLY A 269 -35.48 33.02 -5.12
CA GLY A 269 -35.06 34.06 -4.22
C GLY A 269 -33.97 33.76 -3.23
N THR A 270 -33.10 32.80 -3.46
CA THR A 270 -31.84 32.74 -2.70
C THR A 270 -30.78 33.53 -3.45
N ASP A 271 -30.61 34.79 -3.06
CA ASP A 271 -29.42 35.55 -3.44
C ASP A 271 -28.19 34.74 -3.10
N PHE A 272 -27.27 34.63 -4.07
CA PHE A 272 -25.98 33.94 -3.83
C PHE A 272 -25.30 34.58 -2.60
N PRO A 273 -24.96 33.82 -1.58
CA PRO A 273 -24.49 34.40 -0.32
C PRO A 273 -23.17 35.13 -0.56
N HIS A 274 -23.11 36.40 -0.19
CA HIS A 274 -21.88 37.21 -0.28
C HIS A 274 -21.20 37.31 1.06
N PHE A 275 -19.93 36.90 1.09
CA PHE A 275 -19.02 37.11 2.22
C PHE A 275 -17.80 37.91 1.76
N TYR A 276 -17.38 38.86 2.56
CA TYR A 276 -16.25 39.72 2.27
C TYR A 276 -15.03 39.28 3.08
N GLY A 277 -13.89 39.07 2.40
CA GLY A 277 -12.57 38.81 3.04
C GLY A 277 -11.61 39.97 2.78
N ARG A 278 -10.79 40.31 3.78
CA ARG A 278 -9.73 41.31 3.64
C ARG A 278 -8.40 40.63 3.39
N GLY A 279 -7.76 40.95 2.26
CA GLY A 279 -6.51 40.33 1.85
C GLY A 279 -6.69 38.94 1.19
N PRO A 280 -5.63 38.37 0.63
CA PRO A 280 -5.73 37.20 -0.25
C PRO A 280 -6.20 35.92 0.47
N VAL A 281 -5.78 35.73 1.72
CA VAL A 281 -6.18 34.55 2.52
C VAL A 281 -7.66 34.61 2.89
N ASP A 282 -8.11 35.76 3.46
CA ASP A 282 -9.50 35.89 3.87
C ASP A 282 -10.47 35.97 2.68
N ALA A 283 -10.04 36.54 1.54
CA ALA A 283 -10.83 36.55 0.32
C ALA A 283 -11.03 35.13 -0.22
N SER A 284 -9.97 34.33 -0.27
CA SER A 284 -10.05 32.92 -0.67
C SER A 284 -10.97 32.11 0.27
N LEU A 285 -10.83 32.33 1.58
CA LEU A 285 -11.68 31.69 2.59
C LEU A 285 -13.15 32.07 2.41
N ALA A 286 -13.44 33.36 2.13
CA ALA A 286 -14.80 33.85 1.85
C ALA A 286 -15.40 33.17 0.62
N CYS A 287 -14.63 32.95 -0.46
CA CYS A 287 -15.10 32.22 -1.64
C CYS A 287 -15.55 30.78 -1.30
N PHE A 288 -14.74 30.03 -0.56
CA PHE A 288 -15.13 28.69 -0.14
C PHE A 288 -16.34 28.70 0.82
N GLN A 289 -16.45 29.69 1.66
CA GLN A 289 -17.61 29.86 2.55
C GLN A 289 -18.88 30.16 1.76
N MET A 290 -18.81 31.01 0.71
CA MET A 290 -19.90 31.24 -0.19
C MET A 290 -20.38 29.98 -0.90
N LEU A 291 -19.44 29.20 -1.45
CA LEU A 291 -19.74 27.90 -2.09
C LEU A 291 -20.40 26.94 -1.10
N ALA A 292 -19.84 26.78 0.09
CA ALA A 292 -20.41 25.90 1.11
C ALA A 292 -21.86 26.29 1.47
N ARG A 293 -22.12 27.58 1.62
CA ARG A 293 -23.46 28.07 1.94
C ARG A 293 -24.44 27.88 0.80
N TYR A 294 -23.98 28.12 -0.42
CA TYR A 294 -24.82 27.96 -1.62
C TYR A 294 -25.24 26.49 -1.81
N TRP A 295 -24.28 25.54 -1.64
CA TRP A 295 -24.53 24.10 -1.77
C TRP A 295 -25.04 23.42 -0.49
N GLN A 296 -25.26 24.21 0.59
CA GLN A 296 -25.70 23.72 1.91
C GLN A 296 -24.85 22.62 2.48
N ILE A 297 -23.54 22.67 2.25
CA ILE A 297 -22.56 21.71 2.78
C ILE A 297 -21.89 22.24 4.06
N PRO A 298 -21.42 21.34 4.95
CA PRO A 298 -20.69 21.75 6.14
C PRO A 298 -19.39 22.50 5.80
N PHE A 299 -19.15 23.64 6.47
CA PHE A 299 -17.95 24.44 6.28
C PHE A 299 -17.09 24.51 7.54
N TYR A 300 -15.95 23.84 7.49
CA TYR A 300 -14.99 23.84 8.60
C TYR A 300 -13.92 24.92 8.40
N ARG A 301 -14.28 26.16 8.74
CA ARG A 301 -13.44 27.37 8.51
C ARG A 301 -11.98 27.19 8.95
N HIS A 302 -11.72 26.58 10.10
CA HIS A 302 -10.37 26.41 10.66
C HIS A 302 -9.52 25.43 9.81
N VAL A 303 -10.12 24.41 9.22
CA VAL A 303 -9.43 23.42 8.36
C VAL A 303 -9.04 24.07 7.04
N VAL A 304 -10.02 24.73 6.38
CA VAL A 304 -9.80 25.43 5.11
C VAL A 304 -8.79 26.56 5.28
N LYS A 305 -8.90 27.35 6.37
CA LYS A 305 -7.95 28.43 6.69
C LYS A 305 -6.54 27.90 6.84
N ARG A 306 -6.34 26.80 7.55
CA ARG A 306 -5.00 26.20 7.76
C ARG A 306 -4.38 25.74 6.42
N ALA A 307 -5.17 25.15 5.51
CA ALA A 307 -4.70 24.74 4.20
C ALA A 307 -4.25 25.96 3.37
N ILE A 308 -5.05 27.02 3.37
CA ILE A 308 -4.75 28.28 2.67
C ILE A 308 -3.51 28.95 3.27
N ASP A 309 -3.44 29.11 4.59
CA ASP A 309 -2.29 29.72 5.28
C ASP A 309 -0.97 28.94 4.98
N SER A 310 -1.02 27.61 4.98
CA SER A 310 0.13 26.76 4.65
C SER A 310 0.63 26.97 3.22
N GLN A 311 -0.26 27.22 2.26
CA GLN A 311 0.09 27.53 0.89
C GLN A 311 0.70 28.92 0.77
N PHE A 312 0.07 29.93 1.40
CA PHE A 312 0.56 31.31 1.35
C PHE A 312 1.92 31.48 2.04
N ALA A 313 2.24 30.62 3.04
CA ALA A 313 3.58 30.60 3.65
C ALA A 313 4.67 30.14 2.67
N ARG A 314 4.30 29.37 1.63
CA ARG A 314 5.23 28.84 0.60
C ARG A 314 5.22 29.65 -0.70
N SER A 315 4.06 30.17 -1.07
CA SER A 315 3.85 30.91 -2.31
C SER A 315 2.71 31.92 -2.11
N PRO A 316 2.90 33.21 -2.50
CA PRO A 316 1.89 34.24 -2.34
C PRO A 316 0.68 34.10 -3.27
N LYS A 317 0.46 32.91 -3.83
CA LYS A 317 -0.62 32.61 -4.77
C LYS A 317 -1.31 31.30 -4.38
N LEU A 318 -2.63 31.27 -4.49
CA LEU A 318 -3.42 30.06 -4.38
C LEU A 318 -3.36 29.30 -5.73
N SER A 319 -2.97 28.03 -5.70
CA SER A 319 -2.99 27.20 -6.91
C SER A 319 -4.40 26.64 -7.15
N LEU A 320 -4.78 26.47 -8.42
CA LEU A 320 -6.05 25.80 -8.79
C LEU A 320 -6.11 24.38 -8.24
N GLN A 321 -4.98 23.70 -8.20
CA GLN A 321 -4.88 22.35 -7.63
C GLN A 321 -5.27 22.33 -6.14
N LEU A 322 -4.79 23.30 -5.34
CA LEU A 322 -5.19 23.40 -3.94
C LEU A 322 -6.66 23.79 -3.81
N CYS A 323 -7.19 24.64 -4.69
CA CYS A 323 -8.63 24.96 -4.71
C CYS A 323 -9.46 23.69 -4.96
N GLY A 324 -9.06 22.84 -5.91
CA GLY A 324 -9.67 21.54 -6.15
C GLY A 324 -9.63 20.63 -4.91
N SER A 325 -8.46 20.47 -4.30
CA SER A 325 -8.33 19.64 -3.09
C SER A 325 -9.17 20.18 -1.91
N ILE A 326 -9.31 21.49 -1.75
CA ILE A 326 -10.19 22.07 -0.73
C ILE A 326 -11.66 21.79 -1.09
N ALA A 327 -12.04 21.92 -2.36
CA ALA A 327 -13.40 21.61 -2.82
C ALA A 327 -13.75 20.14 -2.58
N GLU A 328 -12.82 19.21 -2.87
CA GLU A 328 -12.97 17.78 -2.56
C GLU A 328 -13.12 17.52 -1.06
N LEU A 329 -12.32 18.17 -0.22
CA LEU A 329 -12.43 18.09 1.25
C LEU A 329 -13.79 18.59 1.76
N MET A 330 -14.43 19.50 1.01
CA MET A 330 -15.78 20.01 1.29
C MET A 330 -16.87 19.09 0.74
N GLY A 331 -16.52 18.01 0.02
CA GLY A 331 -17.47 17.09 -0.58
C GLY A 331 -18.00 17.53 -1.96
N LEU A 332 -17.36 18.52 -2.58
CA LEU A 332 -17.63 18.92 -3.95
C LEU A 332 -16.76 18.06 -4.88
N ASN A 333 -17.35 17.03 -5.46
CA ASN A 333 -16.71 16.25 -6.52
C ASN A 333 -16.90 17.00 -7.85
N GLY A 334 -15.78 17.35 -8.50
CA GLY A 334 -15.73 17.87 -9.84
C GLY A 334 -15.76 16.76 -10.88
#